data_6ce77ad1850f4e089502599b325f87b1
#
_entry.id   6ce77ad1850f4e089502599b325f87b1
#
_cell.length_a   1.000
_cell.length_b   1.000
_cell.length_c   1.000
_cell.angle_alpha   90.00
_cell.angle_beta   90.00
_cell.angle_gamma   90.00
#
_symmetry.space_group_name_H-M   'P 1'
#
loop_
_entity.id
_entity.type
_entity.pdbx_description
1 polymer ?
#
loop_
_entity_poly.entity_id
_entity_poly.type
_entity_poly.pdbx_seq_one_letter_code
_entity_poly.pdbx_strand_id
1 'polypeptide(L)'
;HNSANQDYGGTGNVVYSNTQWGQTQVDLSDYKDYLRPDGTWRTWNPISKDNLTANYHDNPYATLDNINRYNTNRFSVFTGDIEFILPYNFKAGVRTSGSIRNYLSETSRNEGSINFSSYYGQTQYYTSDLTVQGRLTWSDRFMEDRLSVDAAAFIEERQYHYKTLSANTSDGLIMPGYFNLAASNGYVAASNEEQHYKT
;
A
#
# COMPACT_ATOMS: atom_id res chain seq x y z
N HIS A 1 5.81 -11.35 1.32
CA HIS A 1 5.41 -11.35 -0.08
C HIS A 1 5.75 -10.00 -0.69
N ASN A 2 6.70 -9.98 -1.60
CA ASN A 2 6.96 -8.81 -2.45
C ASN A 2 6.05 -8.96 -3.68
N SER A 3 5.10 -8.07 -3.84
CA SER A 3 4.32 -7.98 -5.07
C SER A 3 4.70 -6.70 -5.78
N ALA A 4 5.23 -6.79 -6.99
CA ALA A 4 5.25 -5.67 -7.90
C ALA A 4 3.80 -5.42 -8.33
N ASN A 5 3.23 -4.32 -7.91
CA ASN A 5 1.86 -3.97 -8.25
C ASN A 5 1.91 -2.71 -9.12
N GLN A 6 1.66 -2.88 -10.40
CA GLN A 6 1.41 -1.74 -11.27
C GLN A 6 -0.03 -1.28 -11.04
N ASP A 7 -0.18 0.02 -10.82
CA ASP A 7 -1.48 0.62 -10.62
C ASP A 7 -2.22 0.71 -11.98
N TYR A 8 -3.13 -0.22 -12.22
CA TYR A 8 -3.93 -0.27 -13.45
C TYR A 8 -5.19 0.61 -13.39
N GLY A 9 -5.39 1.34 -12.31
CA GLY A 9 -6.54 2.22 -12.13
C GLY A 9 -6.17 3.70 -12.19
N GLY A 10 -6.58 4.43 -13.22
CA GLY A 10 -6.41 5.87 -13.34
C GLY A 10 -5.84 6.35 -14.67
N THR A 11 -5.80 7.66 -14.85
CA THR A 11 -5.41 8.31 -16.12
C THR A 11 -3.94 8.13 -16.51
N GLY A 12 -3.08 7.69 -15.58
CA GLY A 12 -1.68 7.34 -15.84
C GLY A 12 -1.45 5.88 -16.20
N ASN A 13 -2.50 5.10 -16.35
CA ASN A 13 -2.45 3.68 -16.61
C ASN A 13 -2.19 3.40 -18.09
N VAL A 14 -1.22 2.53 -18.36
CA VAL A 14 -0.83 2.11 -19.71
C VAL A 14 -2.02 1.51 -20.49
N VAL A 15 -2.81 0.67 -19.84
CA VAL A 15 -3.97 0.02 -20.48
C VAL A 15 -5.04 1.06 -20.81
N TYR A 16 -5.38 1.93 -19.88
CA TYR A 16 -6.35 3.00 -20.10
C TYR A 16 -5.89 3.94 -21.23
N SER A 17 -4.65 4.41 -21.17
CA SER A 17 -4.09 5.31 -22.17
C SER A 17 -4.10 4.70 -23.58
N ASN A 18 -3.71 3.42 -23.71
CA ASN A 18 -3.73 2.75 -25.01
C ASN A 18 -5.15 2.40 -25.50
N THR A 19 -6.08 2.09 -24.59
CA THR A 19 -7.47 1.80 -24.98
C THR A 19 -8.18 3.06 -25.44
N GLN A 20 -7.90 4.20 -24.81
CA GLN A 20 -8.58 5.46 -25.12
C GLN A 20 -7.97 6.20 -26.31
N TRP A 21 -6.63 6.19 -26.44
CA TRP A 21 -5.89 7.02 -27.37
C TRP A 21 -5.07 6.24 -28.40
N GLY A 22 -4.99 4.91 -28.24
CA GLY A 22 -4.27 4.05 -29.17
C GLY A 22 -4.92 4.07 -30.55
N GLN A 23 -4.09 4.10 -31.58
CA GLN A 23 -4.53 4.06 -32.95
C GLN A 23 -4.65 2.61 -33.40
N THR A 24 -5.79 2.23 -34.00
CA THR A 24 -6.08 0.85 -34.41
C THR A 24 -5.16 0.32 -35.51
N GLN A 25 -4.51 1.22 -36.27
CA GLN A 25 -3.56 0.84 -37.31
C GLN A 25 -2.12 0.63 -36.80
N VAL A 26 -1.86 0.89 -35.51
CA VAL A 26 -0.54 0.72 -34.91
C VAL A 26 -0.45 -0.66 -34.28
N ASP A 27 0.50 -1.48 -34.73
CA ASP A 27 0.88 -2.69 -34.04
C ASP A 27 1.85 -2.33 -32.91
N LEU A 28 1.37 -2.40 -31.66
CA LEU A 28 2.20 -2.09 -30.50
C LEU A 28 3.37 -3.06 -30.35
N SER A 29 3.30 -4.27 -30.91
CA SER A 29 4.40 -5.22 -30.81
C SER A 29 5.69 -4.74 -31.46
N ASP A 30 5.60 -3.85 -32.46
CA ASP A 30 6.74 -3.22 -33.11
C ASP A 30 7.50 -2.25 -32.19
N TYR A 31 6.89 -1.87 -31.10
CA TYR A 31 7.45 -0.91 -30.13
C TYR A 31 8.02 -1.56 -28.87
N LYS A 32 8.13 -2.90 -28.83
CA LYS A 32 8.76 -3.63 -27.71
C LYS A 32 10.21 -3.22 -27.50
N ASP A 33 10.96 -3.08 -28.60
CA ASP A 33 12.30 -2.50 -28.59
C ASP A 33 12.16 -0.98 -28.56
N TYR A 34 11.90 -0.45 -27.38
CA TYR A 34 11.55 0.95 -27.19
C TYR A 34 12.77 1.87 -27.04
N LEU A 35 13.96 1.33 -26.73
CA LEU A 35 15.14 2.14 -26.45
C LEU A 35 15.90 2.42 -27.75
N ARG A 36 16.12 3.69 -28.05
CA ARG A 36 16.97 4.12 -29.17
C ARG A 36 18.43 4.16 -28.76
N PRO A 37 19.37 4.15 -29.72
CA PRO A 37 20.81 4.27 -29.44
C PRO A 37 21.19 5.56 -28.69
N ASP A 38 20.39 6.62 -28.82
CA ASP A 38 20.56 7.90 -28.12
C ASP A 38 19.98 7.92 -26.72
N GLY A 39 19.41 6.81 -26.24
CA GLY A 39 18.76 6.69 -24.93
C GLY A 39 17.31 7.18 -24.86
N THR A 40 16.77 7.74 -25.95
CA THR A 40 15.36 8.15 -26.00
C THR A 40 14.42 6.98 -26.28
N TRP A 41 13.15 7.13 -25.92
CA TRP A 41 12.17 6.08 -26.13
C TRP A 41 11.50 6.20 -27.50
N ARG A 42 11.38 5.10 -28.21
CA ARG A 42 10.52 5.02 -29.39
C ARG A 42 9.08 5.16 -28.95
N THR A 43 8.31 5.94 -29.72
CA THR A 43 6.89 6.14 -29.46
C THR A 43 6.06 5.90 -30.73
N TRP A 44 4.83 5.48 -30.57
CA TRP A 44 3.83 5.38 -31.63
C TRP A 44 3.19 6.75 -31.93
N ASN A 45 3.41 7.74 -31.06
CA ASN A 45 2.83 9.09 -31.15
C ASN A 45 3.94 10.16 -31.21
N PRO A 46 4.75 10.20 -32.27
CA PRO A 46 5.80 11.22 -32.42
C PRO A 46 5.21 12.59 -32.75
N ILE A 47 5.93 13.65 -32.40
CA ILE A 47 5.57 15.03 -32.70
C ILE A 47 5.47 15.22 -34.22
N SER A 48 6.45 14.72 -35.00
CA SER A 48 6.47 14.74 -36.45
C SER A 48 7.39 13.65 -36.99
N LYS A 49 7.44 13.51 -38.34
CA LYS A 49 8.37 12.61 -39.03
C LYS A 49 9.84 12.95 -38.77
N ASP A 50 10.15 14.22 -38.53
CA ASP A 50 11.51 14.76 -38.32
C ASP A 50 11.82 14.94 -36.82
N ASN A 51 10.82 14.93 -35.96
CA ASN A 51 10.95 14.95 -34.51
C ASN A 51 10.24 13.73 -33.90
N LEU A 52 11.04 12.71 -33.61
CA LEU A 52 10.57 11.42 -33.15
C LEU A 52 10.34 11.35 -31.62
N THR A 53 10.45 12.47 -30.91
CA THR A 53 10.06 12.56 -29.50
C THR A 53 8.56 12.33 -29.35
N ALA A 54 8.16 11.69 -28.28
CA ALA A 54 6.74 11.49 -27.97
C ALA A 54 6.02 12.83 -27.84
N ASN A 55 4.79 12.91 -28.40
CA ASN A 55 3.98 14.12 -28.33
C ASN A 55 3.15 14.18 -27.04
N TYR A 56 2.33 13.16 -26.81
CA TYR A 56 1.44 13.08 -25.63
C TYR A 56 1.56 11.78 -24.83
N HIS A 57 2.02 10.71 -25.47
CA HIS A 57 2.00 9.38 -24.88
C HIS A 57 3.36 8.71 -24.98
N ASP A 58 3.84 8.25 -23.85
CA ASP A 58 5.02 7.40 -23.76
C ASP A 58 4.77 6.04 -24.42
N ASN A 59 5.84 5.35 -24.73
CA ASN A 59 5.78 3.95 -25.14
C ASN A 59 5.24 3.09 -23.98
N PRO A 60 4.20 2.26 -24.20
CA PRO A 60 3.63 1.44 -23.13
C PRO A 60 4.61 0.44 -22.53
N TYR A 61 5.49 -0.16 -23.33
CA TYR A 61 6.52 -1.09 -22.83
C TYR A 61 7.57 -0.36 -21.98
N ALA A 62 8.02 0.81 -22.44
CA ALA A 62 8.92 1.64 -21.67
C ALA A 62 8.31 2.03 -20.32
N THR A 63 7.04 2.40 -20.30
CA THR A 63 6.32 2.73 -19.06
C THR A 63 6.26 1.53 -18.11
N LEU A 64 5.97 0.34 -18.64
CA LEU A 64 5.90 -0.89 -17.85
C LEU A 64 7.26 -1.27 -17.23
N ASP A 65 8.34 -1.10 -17.97
CA ASP A 65 9.68 -1.50 -17.53
C ASP A 65 10.33 -0.46 -16.59
N ASN A 66 9.98 0.82 -16.75
CA ASN A 66 10.67 1.92 -16.06
C ASN A 66 9.89 2.53 -14.90
N ILE A 67 8.64 2.14 -14.70
CA ILE A 67 7.85 2.52 -13.52
C ILE A 67 7.61 1.28 -12.68
N ASN A 68 8.25 1.23 -11.51
CA ASN A 68 8.16 0.09 -10.62
C ASN A 68 7.58 0.49 -9.27
N ARG A 69 6.69 -0.34 -8.75
CA ARG A 69 6.17 -0.21 -7.39
C ARG A 69 6.32 -1.54 -6.66
N TYR A 70 7.03 -1.50 -5.56
CA TYR A 70 7.22 -2.65 -4.67
C TYR A 70 6.50 -2.42 -3.37
N ASN A 71 5.70 -3.40 -2.98
CA ASN A 71 4.95 -3.35 -1.74
C ASN A 71 5.34 -4.54 -0.85
N THR A 72 5.75 -4.25 0.37
CA THR A 72 5.97 -5.25 1.40
C THR A 72 4.94 -5.08 2.49
N ASN A 73 4.16 -6.12 2.79
CA ASN A 73 3.17 -6.11 3.83
C ASN A 73 3.46 -7.24 4.83
N ARG A 74 3.73 -6.86 6.08
CA ARG A 74 3.89 -7.79 7.20
C ARG A 74 2.74 -7.57 8.16
N PHE A 75 1.95 -8.61 8.35
CA PHE A 75 0.76 -8.57 9.18
C PHE A 75 0.81 -9.71 10.19
N SER A 76 0.60 -9.40 11.46
CA SER A 76 0.54 -10.34 12.55
C SER A 76 -0.75 -10.13 13.32
N VAL A 77 -1.43 -11.22 13.67
CA VAL A 77 -2.62 -11.22 14.52
C VAL A 77 -2.36 -12.15 15.71
N PHE A 78 -2.80 -11.75 16.86
CA PHE A 78 -2.75 -12.57 18.05
C PHE A 78 -4.08 -12.50 18.81
N THR A 79 -4.40 -13.57 19.49
CA THR A 79 -5.53 -13.65 20.42
C THR A 79 -5.13 -14.52 21.59
N GLY A 80 -5.42 -14.07 22.79
CA GLY A 80 -5.27 -14.81 24.03
C GLY A 80 -6.57 -14.74 24.83
N ASP A 81 -6.94 -15.83 25.46
CA ASP A 81 -8.14 -15.92 26.30
C ASP A 81 -7.80 -16.73 27.58
N ILE A 82 -8.12 -16.18 28.72
CA ILE A 82 -7.99 -16.84 30.00
C ILE A 82 -9.33 -16.78 30.70
N GLU A 83 -9.84 -17.92 31.14
CA GLU A 83 -11.10 -18.03 31.87
C GLU A 83 -10.89 -18.72 33.23
N PHE A 84 -11.45 -18.13 34.25
CA PHE A 84 -11.50 -18.67 35.61
C PHE A 84 -12.92 -19.11 35.96
N ILE A 85 -13.07 -20.33 36.40
CA ILE A 85 -14.32 -20.85 36.93
C ILE A 85 -14.37 -20.51 38.41
N LEU A 86 -15.40 -19.76 38.78
CA LEU A 86 -15.61 -19.28 40.15
C LEU A 86 -16.77 -20.04 40.81
N PRO A 87 -16.87 -20.00 42.14
CA PRO A 87 -18.04 -20.55 42.87
C PRO A 87 -19.35 -19.90 42.40
N TYR A 88 -20.46 -20.59 42.65
CA TYR A 88 -21.80 -20.13 42.40
C TYR A 88 -22.12 -19.86 40.89
N ASN A 89 -21.56 -20.70 40.01
CA ASN A 89 -21.80 -20.67 38.56
C ASN A 89 -21.30 -19.39 37.88
N PHE A 90 -20.39 -18.66 38.53
CA PHE A 90 -19.72 -17.53 37.90
C PHE A 90 -18.50 -17.98 37.08
N LYS A 91 -18.22 -17.26 35.99
CA LYS A 91 -16.97 -17.34 35.25
C LYS A 91 -16.46 -15.94 35.02
N ALA A 92 -15.18 -15.72 35.30
CA ALA A 92 -14.47 -14.49 35.00
C ALA A 92 -13.42 -14.76 33.94
N GLY A 93 -13.30 -13.87 32.95
CA GLY A 93 -12.33 -14.06 31.86
C GLY A 93 -11.70 -12.77 31.42
N VAL A 94 -10.50 -12.87 30.86
CA VAL A 94 -9.82 -11.81 30.17
C VAL A 94 -9.47 -12.31 28.77
N ARG A 95 -9.93 -11.59 27.78
CA ARG A 95 -9.55 -11.81 26.38
C ARG A 95 -8.70 -10.64 25.92
N THR A 96 -7.60 -10.92 25.27
CA THR A 96 -6.80 -9.94 24.55
C THR A 96 -6.72 -10.36 23.09
N SER A 97 -6.91 -9.41 22.20
CA SER A 97 -6.73 -9.60 20.76
C SER A 97 -6.07 -8.39 20.16
N GLY A 98 -5.25 -8.61 19.16
CA GLY A 98 -4.63 -7.48 18.48
C GLY A 98 -4.03 -7.85 17.15
N SER A 99 -3.67 -6.80 16.42
CA SER A 99 -2.99 -6.93 15.15
C SER A 99 -1.90 -5.87 15.03
N ILE A 100 -0.81 -6.26 14.37
CA ILE A 100 0.29 -5.36 14.02
C ILE A 100 0.50 -5.48 12.52
N ARG A 101 0.55 -4.34 11.85
CA ARG A 101 0.82 -4.27 10.42
C ARG A 101 1.95 -3.30 10.15
N ASN A 102 2.95 -3.78 9.41
CA ASN A 102 3.98 -2.98 8.78
C ASN A 102 3.81 -3.08 7.26
N TYR A 103 3.62 -1.97 6.61
CA TYR A 103 3.51 -1.86 5.17
C TYR A 103 4.53 -0.87 4.65
N LEU A 104 5.34 -1.30 3.68
CA LEU A 104 6.29 -0.46 2.96
C LEU A 104 5.91 -0.48 1.49
N SER A 105 5.75 0.70 0.91
CA SER A 105 5.57 0.92 -0.52
C SER A 105 6.74 1.74 -1.05
N GLU A 106 7.40 1.22 -2.07
CA GLU A 106 8.48 1.89 -2.78
C GLU A 106 8.07 2.09 -4.22
N THR A 107 8.26 3.29 -4.74
CA THR A 107 7.99 3.62 -6.13
C THR A 107 9.24 4.19 -6.75
N SER A 108 9.64 3.65 -7.90
CA SER A 108 10.78 4.14 -8.67
C SER A 108 10.40 4.36 -10.12
N ARG A 109 10.99 5.38 -10.72
CA ARG A 109 10.84 5.71 -12.15
C ARG A 109 12.19 6.12 -12.71
N ASN A 110 12.53 5.57 -13.89
CA ASN A 110 13.68 6.01 -14.66
C ASN A 110 13.37 7.28 -15.47
N GLU A 111 14.42 7.85 -16.02
CA GLU A 111 14.31 8.91 -17.01
C GLU A 111 13.80 8.38 -18.35
N GLY A 112 13.36 9.30 -19.24
CA GLY A 112 12.93 9.01 -20.62
C GLY A 112 11.46 9.26 -20.86
N SER A 113 10.61 9.31 -19.84
CA SER A 113 9.21 9.70 -19.97
C SER A 113 9.08 11.19 -20.28
N ILE A 114 8.15 11.55 -21.18
CA ILE A 114 7.76 12.95 -21.38
C ILE A 114 6.80 13.47 -20.30
N ASN A 115 6.18 12.54 -19.57
CA ASN A 115 5.16 12.87 -18.57
C ASN A 115 5.72 12.90 -17.15
N PHE A 116 6.86 12.27 -16.91
CA PHE A 116 7.40 12.09 -15.56
C PHE A 116 8.92 12.22 -15.55
N SER A 117 9.45 12.94 -14.59
CA SER A 117 10.88 12.90 -14.25
C SER A 117 11.25 11.58 -13.56
N SER A 118 12.53 11.25 -13.55
CA SER A 118 13.04 10.18 -12.69
C SER A 118 12.67 10.44 -11.23
N TYR A 119 12.41 9.37 -10.49
CA TYR A 119 11.81 9.51 -9.15
C TYR A 119 12.10 8.29 -8.29
N TYR A 120 12.27 8.53 -7.01
CA TYR A 120 12.21 7.52 -5.99
C TYR A 120 11.39 8.02 -4.80
N GLY A 121 10.48 7.20 -4.34
CA GLY A 121 9.69 7.51 -3.15
C GLY A 121 9.38 6.26 -2.35
N GLN A 122 9.30 6.43 -1.04
CA GLN A 122 8.91 5.38 -0.12
C GLN A 122 7.85 5.89 0.85
N THR A 123 6.92 5.02 1.18
CA THR A 123 5.92 5.27 2.22
C THR A 123 5.82 4.06 3.13
N GLN A 124 5.99 4.30 4.41
CA GLN A 124 5.85 3.28 5.44
C GLN A 124 4.62 3.56 6.29
N TYR A 125 3.78 2.55 6.45
CA TYR A 125 2.64 2.56 7.37
C TYR A 125 2.88 1.55 8.48
N TYR A 126 2.70 1.99 9.69
CA TYR A 126 2.63 1.13 10.86
C TYR A 126 1.25 1.27 11.49
N THR A 127 0.58 0.15 11.73
CA THR A 127 -0.64 0.14 12.53
C THR A 127 -0.55 -0.93 13.59
N SER A 128 -1.01 -0.61 14.79
CA SER A 128 -1.27 -1.60 15.82
C SER A 128 -2.65 -1.36 16.42
N ASP A 129 -3.36 -2.44 16.61
CA ASP A 129 -4.69 -2.47 17.23
C ASP A 129 -4.66 -3.50 18.36
N LEU A 130 -4.96 -3.09 19.56
CA LEU A 130 -5.00 -3.91 20.74
C LEU A 130 -6.32 -3.74 21.45
N THR A 131 -7.04 -4.82 21.66
CA THR A 131 -8.27 -4.85 22.46
C THR A 131 -8.07 -5.76 23.65
N VAL A 132 -8.40 -5.28 24.83
CA VAL A 132 -8.45 -6.06 26.06
C VAL A 132 -9.87 -6.02 26.60
N GLN A 133 -10.47 -7.19 26.78
CA GLN A 133 -11.84 -7.34 27.24
C GLN A 133 -11.86 -8.16 28.55
N GLY A 134 -12.38 -7.58 29.60
CA GLY A 134 -12.76 -8.29 30.81
C GLY A 134 -14.22 -8.76 30.70
N ARG A 135 -14.52 -9.97 31.11
CA ARG A 135 -15.86 -10.51 31.12
C ARG A 135 -16.19 -11.20 32.43
N LEU A 136 -17.41 -11.05 32.90
CA LEU A 136 -17.98 -11.80 33.99
C LEU A 136 -19.30 -12.39 33.51
N THR A 137 -19.45 -13.69 33.59
CA THR A 137 -20.68 -14.39 33.21
C THR A 137 -21.20 -15.20 34.36
N TRP A 138 -22.51 -15.32 34.45
CA TRP A 138 -23.21 -16.15 35.39
C TRP A 138 -24.35 -16.88 34.68
N SER A 139 -24.51 -18.16 34.96
CA SER A 139 -25.56 -18.98 34.36
C SER A 139 -26.08 -19.94 35.42
N ASP A 140 -27.39 -19.97 35.60
CA ASP A 140 -28.02 -20.90 36.53
C ASP A 140 -29.36 -21.40 36.00
N ARG A 141 -29.80 -22.55 36.55
CA ARG A 141 -31.06 -23.18 36.17
C ARG A 141 -31.96 -23.30 37.39
N PHE A 142 -33.22 -23.01 37.17
CA PHE A 142 -34.25 -22.98 38.22
C PHE A 142 -35.44 -23.83 37.79
N MET A 143 -36.33 -24.15 38.77
CA MET A 143 -37.59 -24.86 38.54
C MET A 143 -37.38 -26.22 37.85
N GLU A 144 -36.49 -27.05 38.39
CA GLU A 144 -36.19 -28.37 37.81
C GLU A 144 -35.81 -28.28 36.32
N ASP A 145 -34.89 -27.35 36.00
CA ASP A 145 -34.35 -27.11 34.67
C ASP A 145 -35.35 -26.44 33.66
N ARG A 146 -36.51 -25.99 34.13
CA ARG A 146 -37.51 -25.34 33.26
C ARG A 146 -37.17 -23.88 32.95
N LEU A 147 -36.32 -23.23 33.74
CA LEU A 147 -35.91 -21.87 33.58
C LEU A 147 -34.37 -21.78 33.62
N SER A 148 -33.76 -21.36 32.53
CA SER A 148 -32.33 -21.01 32.50
C SER A 148 -32.18 -19.48 32.48
N VAL A 149 -31.31 -18.96 33.31
CA VAL A 149 -31.00 -17.52 33.37
C VAL A 149 -29.48 -17.36 33.15
N ASP A 150 -29.16 -16.56 32.15
CA ASP A 150 -27.78 -16.21 31.82
C ASP A 150 -27.59 -14.71 31.93
N ALA A 151 -26.55 -14.26 32.60
CA ALA A 151 -26.18 -12.88 32.75
C ALA A 151 -24.70 -12.69 32.38
N ALA A 152 -24.40 -11.57 31.71
CA ALA A 152 -23.03 -11.25 31.34
C ALA A 152 -22.75 -9.75 31.50
N ALA A 153 -21.56 -9.44 32.00
CA ALA A 153 -21.03 -8.09 32.06
C ALA A 153 -19.68 -8.05 31.37
N PHE A 154 -19.43 -6.99 30.61
CA PHE A 154 -18.20 -6.79 29.84
C PHE A 154 -17.63 -5.41 30.13
N ILE A 155 -16.30 -5.34 30.16
CA ILE A 155 -15.54 -4.11 30.09
C ILE A 155 -14.50 -4.28 28.98
N GLU A 156 -14.35 -3.28 28.14
CA GLU A 156 -13.43 -3.33 27.02
C GLU A 156 -12.61 -2.06 26.94
N GLU A 157 -11.33 -2.20 26.67
CA GLU A 157 -10.43 -1.13 26.32
C GLU A 157 -9.80 -1.46 24.97
N ARG A 158 -9.86 -0.51 24.02
CA ARG A 158 -9.21 -0.62 22.73
C ARG A 158 -8.20 0.50 22.56
N GLN A 159 -7.01 0.13 22.11
CA GLN A 159 -5.94 1.06 21.77
C GLN A 159 -5.57 0.86 20.31
N TYR A 160 -5.64 1.93 19.53
CA TYR A 160 -5.24 1.96 18.15
C TYR A 160 -4.13 2.98 17.96
N HIS A 161 -3.06 2.55 17.31
CA HIS A 161 -1.93 3.39 16.94
C HIS A 161 -1.70 3.30 15.44
N TYR A 162 -1.63 4.44 14.79
CA TYR A 162 -1.31 4.60 13.38
C TYR A 162 -0.15 5.55 13.22
N LYS A 163 0.84 5.15 12.42
CA LYS A 163 1.97 6.00 12.04
C LYS A 163 2.27 5.82 10.58
N THR A 164 2.44 6.94 9.88
CA THR A 164 2.92 6.95 8.51
C THR A 164 4.17 7.82 8.39
N LEU A 165 5.08 7.37 7.55
CA LEU A 165 6.28 8.11 7.15
C LEU A 165 6.38 8.03 5.63
N SER A 166 6.38 9.17 4.97
CA SER A 166 6.58 9.26 3.53
C SER A 166 7.80 10.13 3.23
N ALA A 167 8.60 9.69 2.28
CA ALA A 167 9.70 10.48 1.76
C ALA A 167 9.84 10.24 0.26
N ASN A 168 10.09 11.30 -0.50
CA ASN A 168 10.27 11.22 -1.93
C ASN A 168 11.26 12.24 -2.46
N THR A 169 11.90 11.89 -3.56
CA THR A 169 12.79 12.78 -4.30
C THR A 169 12.00 13.84 -5.06
N SER A 170 12.59 15.00 -5.28
CA SER A 170 12.07 16.04 -6.15
C SER A 170 13.06 16.41 -7.25
N ASP A 171 12.56 17.01 -8.32
CA ASP A 171 13.34 17.47 -9.48
C ASP A 171 14.18 16.38 -10.17
N GLY A 172 13.73 15.12 -10.07
CA GLY A 172 14.44 13.99 -10.64
C GLY A 172 15.54 13.43 -9.75
N LEU A 173 16.30 12.50 -10.32
CA LEU A 173 17.46 11.86 -9.69
C LEU A 173 18.74 12.39 -10.31
N ILE A 174 19.74 12.71 -9.48
CA ILE A 174 21.08 13.13 -9.94
C ILE A 174 21.75 12.01 -10.76
N MET A 175 21.50 10.75 -10.40
CA MET A 175 22.07 9.58 -11.05
C MET A 175 20.94 8.68 -11.53
N PRO A 176 20.74 8.55 -12.86
CA PRO A 176 19.73 7.66 -13.44
C PRO A 176 19.91 6.22 -12.98
N GLY A 177 18.79 5.56 -12.63
CA GLY A 177 18.81 4.17 -12.16
C GLY A 177 19.26 3.95 -10.72
N TYR A 178 19.76 4.99 -10.04
CA TYR A 178 20.10 4.91 -8.62
C TYR A 178 18.91 5.37 -7.75
N PHE A 179 18.05 4.42 -7.40
CA PHE A 179 16.83 4.68 -6.64
C PHE A 179 17.10 4.79 -5.15
N ASN A 180 17.44 5.99 -4.72
CA ASN A 180 17.69 6.32 -3.32
C ASN A 180 17.26 7.77 -3.05
N LEU A 181 16.79 8.05 -1.84
CA LEU A 181 16.43 9.42 -1.43
C LEU A 181 17.63 10.37 -1.49
N ALA A 182 18.83 9.88 -1.21
CA ALA A 182 20.07 10.67 -1.31
C ALA A 182 20.43 11.08 -2.75
N ALA A 183 19.81 10.46 -3.77
CA ALA A 183 20.00 10.81 -5.17
C ALA A 183 19.00 11.89 -5.65
N SER A 184 18.25 12.54 -4.76
CA SER A 184 17.35 13.62 -5.11
C SER A 184 18.10 14.81 -5.68
N ASN A 185 17.69 15.31 -6.83
CA ASN A 185 18.25 16.53 -7.41
C ASN A 185 17.78 17.78 -6.65
N GLY A 186 16.53 17.77 -6.17
CA GLY A 186 15.98 18.78 -5.27
C GLY A 186 15.93 18.33 -3.82
N TYR A 187 15.18 19.05 -3.00
CA TYR A 187 14.95 18.68 -1.61
C TYR A 187 14.16 17.38 -1.52
N VAL A 188 14.56 16.50 -0.60
CA VAL A 188 13.73 15.35 -0.25
C VAL A 188 12.50 15.85 0.49
N ALA A 189 11.33 15.65 -0.12
CA ALA A 189 10.07 15.92 0.56
C ALA A 189 9.77 14.77 1.51
N ALA A 190 9.62 15.09 2.80
CA ALA A 190 9.28 14.12 3.84
C ALA A 190 8.10 14.59 4.67
N SER A 191 7.22 13.67 5.02
CA SER A 191 6.09 13.92 5.91
C SER A 191 5.91 12.75 6.86
N ASN A 192 5.43 13.04 8.06
CA ASN A 192 5.01 12.03 9.02
C ASN A 192 3.67 12.41 9.62
N GLU A 193 2.92 11.40 9.97
CA GLU A 193 1.66 11.52 10.71
C GLU A 193 1.62 10.42 11.76
N GLU A 194 1.12 10.74 12.93
CA GLU A 194 0.97 9.79 14.01
C GLU A 194 -0.35 10.06 14.74
N GLN A 195 -1.12 9.00 14.98
CA GLN A 195 -2.42 9.07 15.63
C GLN A 195 -2.55 7.97 16.67
N HIS A 196 -3.07 8.32 17.83
CA HIS A 196 -3.37 7.42 18.92
C HIS A 196 -4.84 7.57 19.32
N TYR A 197 -5.56 6.48 19.37
CA TYR A 197 -6.94 6.42 19.84
C TYR A 197 -7.02 5.44 21.00
N LYS A 198 -7.77 5.84 22.03
CA LYS A 198 -8.09 4.99 23.16
C LYS A 198 -9.58 5.13 23.49
N THR A 199 -10.27 4.02 23.56
CA THR A 199 -11.70 3.95 23.92
C THR A 199 -11.92 2.92 24.98
#